data_47bea4451c485c0335ad8230c41322f1
#
_entry.id   47bea4451c485c0335ad8230c41322f1
#
_cell.length_a   1.000
_cell.length_b   1.000
_cell.length_c   1.000
_cell.angle_alpha   90.00
_cell.angle_beta   90.00
_cell.angle_gamma   90.00
#
_symmetry.space_group_name_H-M   'P 1'
#
loop_
_entity.id
_entity.type
_entity.pdbx_description
1 polymer ?
#
loop_
_entity_poly.entity_id
_entity_poly.type
_entity_poly.pdbx_seq_one_letter_code
_entity_poly.pdbx_strand_id
1 'polypeptide(L)'
;MHFSSGIVRPPYEAGSCFLQVTSGCSHNKCRFCTFYKEAPFSVSPEREIREDLQEIRDSGWKVKRIFLQGADPFLLSYSRLKRIMDLIKEYLPWGVSVGGYGRVDSVKNKSVEQLKSLKEMGYDMIVFGIESGDDAVLDKMNKGYHASDIVEQLSKMDEAGMHYSVIFLYGLGGHEYGMGHAV
;
A
#
# COMPACT_ATOMS: atom_id res chain seq x y z
N MET A 1 14.28 12.25 -8.27
CA MET A 1 13.24 11.50 -7.49
C MET A 1 12.48 12.44 -6.58
N HIS A 2 11.14 12.45 -6.66
CA HIS A 2 10.25 13.36 -5.90
C HIS A 2 9.71 12.66 -4.65
N PHE A 3 10.15 13.10 -3.47
CA PHE A 3 9.62 12.61 -2.18
C PHE A 3 9.17 13.80 -1.35
N SER A 4 7.88 13.88 -1.05
CA SER A 4 7.26 14.93 -0.25
C SER A 4 6.90 14.47 1.18
N SER A 5 7.12 13.21 1.49
CA SER A 5 7.01 12.63 2.83
C SER A 5 8.12 11.62 3.09
N GLY A 6 8.31 11.22 4.35
CA GLY A 6 9.30 10.21 4.70
C GLY A 6 9.06 8.87 3.99
N ILE A 7 10.13 8.20 3.60
CA ILE A 7 10.07 6.85 3.03
C ILE A 7 9.77 5.86 4.16
N VAL A 8 8.62 5.18 4.04
CA VAL A 8 8.22 4.09 4.94
C VAL A 8 8.12 2.81 4.13
N ARG A 9 8.72 1.74 4.63
CA ARG A 9 8.77 0.45 3.95
C ARG A 9 8.95 -0.69 4.95
N PRO A 10 8.54 -1.92 4.61
CA PRO A 10 8.93 -3.09 5.40
C PRO A 10 10.44 -3.37 5.24
N PRO A 11 11.09 -4.04 6.21
CA PRO A 11 12.53 -4.32 6.17
C PRO A 11 12.97 -5.06 4.90
N TYR A 12 12.18 -6.00 4.41
CA TYR A 12 12.49 -6.80 3.22
C TYR A 12 12.42 -6.01 1.90
N GLU A 13 11.84 -4.82 1.89
CA GLU A 13 11.84 -3.90 0.74
C GLU A 13 13.02 -2.92 0.74
N ALA A 14 14.03 -3.13 1.61
CA ALA A 14 15.20 -2.24 1.71
C ALA A 14 15.99 -2.11 0.40
N GLY A 15 15.99 -3.17 -0.43
CA GLY A 15 16.66 -3.20 -1.73
C GLY A 15 15.79 -2.80 -2.91
N SER A 16 14.54 -2.43 -2.68
CA SER A 16 13.62 -2.00 -3.74
C SER A 16 13.91 -0.56 -4.17
N CYS A 17 13.57 -0.24 -5.40
CA CYS A 17 13.49 1.15 -5.84
C CYS A 17 12.17 1.75 -5.31
N PHE A 18 12.21 2.98 -4.82
CA PHE A 18 11.02 3.64 -4.30
C PHE A 18 10.49 4.64 -5.32
N LEU A 19 9.19 4.59 -5.58
CA LEU A 19 8.48 5.52 -6.47
C LEU A 19 7.31 6.13 -5.70
N GLN A 20 7.33 7.44 -5.48
CA GLN A 20 6.22 8.10 -4.82
C GLN A 20 5.05 8.27 -5.78
N VAL A 21 3.90 7.71 -5.43
CA VAL A 21 2.64 7.87 -6.18
C VAL A 21 1.56 8.54 -5.34
N THR A 22 1.72 8.49 -4.01
CA THR A 22 0.98 9.27 -3.02
C THR A 22 1.91 9.74 -1.92
N SER A 23 1.55 10.78 -1.20
CA SER A 23 2.21 11.18 0.05
C SER A 23 1.20 11.25 1.19
N GLY A 24 1.69 11.22 2.42
CA GLY A 24 0.83 11.25 3.59
C GLY A 24 -0.05 10.01 3.71
N CYS A 25 -1.08 10.09 4.56
CA CYS A 25 -2.06 9.04 4.79
C CYS A 25 -3.48 9.57 4.59
N SER A 26 -4.26 8.90 3.74
CA SER A 26 -5.64 9.27 3.43
C SER A 26 -6.57 9.23 4.64
N HIS A 27 -6.32 8.31 5.58
CA HIS A 27 -7.08 8.20 6.82
C HIS A 27 -6.52 9.10 7.93
N ASN A 28 -5.23 8.99 8.22
CA ASN A 28 -4.42 9.76 9.18
C ASN A 28 -5.03 9.97 10.59
N LYS A 29 -5.98 9.12 11.01
CA LYS A 29 -6.72 9.23 12.28
C LYS A 29 -6.37 8.15 13.29
N CYS A 30 -5.55 7.14 12.91
CA CYS A 30 -5.15 6.09 13.82
C CYS A 30 -4.42 6.67 15.03
N ARG A 31 -4.85 6.27 16.25
CA ARG A 31 -4.32 6.84 17.51
C ARG A 31 -2.89 6.44 17.82
N PHE A 32 -2.45 5.27 17.34
CA PHE A 32 -1.10 4.76 17.56
C PHE A 32 -0.09 5.25 16.53
N CYS A 33 -0.54 5.72 15.36
CA CYS A 33 0.33 6.03 14.23
C CYS A 33 0.79 7.49 14.25
N THR A 34 2.10 7.70 14.09
CA THR A 34 2.71 9.04 14.04
C THR A 34 3.40 9.35 12.72
N PHE A 35 3.50 8.37 11.78
CA PHE A 35 4.32 8.49 10.56
C PHE A 35 3.94 9.66 9.64
N TYR A 36 2.65 9.98 9.53
CA TYR A 36 2.18 10.96 8.55
C TYR A 36 1.36 12.09 9.16
N LYS A 37 1.49 12.34 10.49
CA LYS A 37 0.65 13.35 11.16
C LYS A 37 0.84 14.76 10.59
N GLU A 38 2.05 15.06 10.14
CA GLU A 38 2.40 16.37 9.60
C GLU A 38 2.48 16.40 8.07
N ALA A 39 2.27 15.24 7.42
CA ALA A 39 2.28 15.12 5.98
C ALA A 39 0.84 15.08 5.43
N PRO A 40 0.36 16.11 4.73
CA PRO A 40 -0.96 16.10 4.12
C PRO A 40 -1.02 15.01 3.04
N PHE A 41 -2.19 14.36 2.94
CA PHE A 41 -2.40 13.41 1.86
C PHE A 41 -2.45 14.12 0.52
N SER A 42 -1.67 13.63 -0.43
CA SER A 42 -1.74 14.06 -1.82
C SER A 42 -1.44 12.92 -2.79
N VAL A 43 -1.84 13.10 -4.05
CA VAL A 43 -1.56 12.17 -5.14
C VAL A 43 -0.50 12.80 -6.03
N SER A 44 0.58 12.07 -6.31
CA SER A 44 1.67 12.55 -7.15
C SER A 44 1.15 12.84 -8.58
N PRO A 45 1.50 14.01 -9.15
CA PRO A 45 1.20 14.30 -10.55
C PRO A 45 1.89 13.28 -11.49
N GLU A 46 1.24 12.93 -12.60
CA GLU A 46 1.84 11.99 -13.57
C GLU A 46 3.20 12.49 -14.09
N ARG A 47 3.36 13.81 -14.22
CA ARG A 47 4.62 14.42 -14.65
C ARG A 47 5.79 14.00 -13.73
N GLU A 48 5.62 14.10 -12.42
CA GLU A 48 6.65 13.73 -11.45
C GLU A 48 6.97 12.23 -11.51
N ILE A 49 5.94 11.38 -11.65
CA ILE A 49 6.13 9.92 -11.82
C ILE A 49 6.97 9.62 -13.09
N ARG A 50 6.71 10.33 -14.20
CA ARG A 50 7.49 10.19 -15.44
C ARG A 50 8.93 10.65 -15.28
N GLU A 51 9.13 11.79 -14.64
CA GLU A 51 10.47 12.33 -14.36
C GLU A 51 11.28 11.35 -13.49
N ASP A 52 10.66 10.79 -12.46
CA ASP A 52 11.29 9.80 -11.58
C ASP A 52 11.63 8.49 -12.32
N LEU A 53 10.72 7.99 -13.14
CA LEU A 53 10.97 6.79 -13.95
C LEU A 53 12.05 7.02 -15.01
N GLN A 54 12.12 8.22 -15.59
CA GLN A 54 13.19 8.61 -16.50
C GLN A 54 14.54 8.63 -15.78
N GLU A 55 14.61 9.22 -14.58
CA GLU A 55 15.82 9.26 -13.75
C GLU A 55 16.31 7.84 -13.42
N ILE A 56 15.39 6.93 -13.03
CA ILE A 56 15.71 5.53 -12.78
C ILE A 56 16.29 4.88 -14.04
N ARG A 57 15.67 5.09 -15.20
CA ARG A 57 16.16 4.54 -16.48
C ARG A 57 17.55 5.05 -16.82
N ASP A 58 17.78 6.34 -16.67
CA ASP A 58 19.02 7.02 -17.07
C ASP A 58 20.19 6.71 -16.09
N SER A 59 19.88 6.31 -14.86
CA SER A 59 20.90 5.86 -13.89
C SER A 59 21.61 4.56 -14.32
N GLY A 60 21.06 3.81 -15.29
CA GLY A 60 21.54 2.51 -15.69
C GLY A 60 21.25 1.37 -14.71
N TRP A 61 20.65 1.66 -13.57
CA TRP A 61 20.27 0.62 -12.60
C TRP A 61 19.13 -0.23 -13.14
N LYS A 62 19.37 -1.52 -13.33
CA LYS A 62 18.37 -2.50 -13.77
C LYS A 62 17.49 -2.92 -12.59
N VAL A 63 16.64 -1.99 -12.17
CA VAL A 63 15.64 -2.20 -11.11
C VAL A 63 14.78 -3.42 -11.43
N LYS A 64 14.64 -4.35 -10.48
CA LYS A 64 13.77 -5.53 -10.59
C LYS A 64 12.48 -5.39 -9.79
N ARG A 65 12.49 -4.49 -8.80
CA ARG A 65 11.36 -4.28 -7.91
C ARG A 65 11.20 -2.80 -7.58
N ILE A 66 9.95 -2.33 -7.67
CA ILE A 66 9.54 -1.00 -7.21
C ILE A 66 8.59 -1.19 -6.03
N PHE A 67 8.81 -0.42 -4.97
CA PHE A 67 7.85 -0.29 -3.88
C PHE A 67 7.24 1.11 -3.91
N LEU A 68 5.93 1.16 -4.21
CA LEU A 68 5.19 2.41 -4.30
C LEU A 68 5.11 3.09 -2.93
N GLN A 69 5.48 4.36 -2.87
CA GLN A 69 5.51 5.13 -1.64
C GLN A 69 4.21 5.87 -1.37
N GLY A 70 3.96 6.10 -0.08
CA GLY A 70 2.77 6.63 0.55
C GLY A 70 2.21 5.64 1.56
N ALA A 71 1.33 6.09 2.45
CA ALA A 71 0.70 5.22 3.44
C ALA A 71 -0.30 4.23 2.82
N ASP A 72 -0.88 4.60 1.68
CA ASP A 72 -1.94 3.84 1.01
C ASP A 72 -1.98 4.13 -0.50
N PRO A 73 -0.91 3.80 -1.26
CA PRO A 73 -0.94 3.90 -2.71
C PRO A 73 -2.06 3.06 -3.35
N PHE A 74 -2.50 1.99 -2.69
CA PHE A 74 -3.56 1.13 -3.18
C PHE A 74 -4.96 1.77 -3.13
N LEU A 75 -5.13 2.91 -2.46
CA LEU A 75 -6.35 3.72 -2.50
C LEU A 75 -6.63 4.28 -3.91
N LEU A 76 -5.61 4.50 -4.72
CA LEU A 76 -5.76 5.02 -6.07
C LEU A 76 -6.75 4.16 -6.87
N SER A 77 -7.53 4.79 -7.74
CA SER A 77 -8.47 4.08 -8.61
C SER A 77 -7.74 3.05 -9.49
N TYR A 78 -8.46 2.02 -9.92
CA TYR A 78 -7.90 1.02 -10.85
C TYR A 78 -7.29 1.69 -12.09
N SER A 79 -7.98 2.65 -12.69
CA SER A 79 -7.48 3.36 -13.88
C SER A 79 -6.16 4.10 -13.61
N ARG A 80 -6.01 4.69 -12.42
CA ARG A 80 -4.78 5.38 -12.04
C ARG A 80 -3.64 4.39 -11.77
N LEU A 81 -3.91 3.30 -11.04
CA LEU A 81 -2.91 2.25 -10.81
C LEU A 81 -2.47 1.60 -12.13
N LYS A 82 -3.44 1.26 -13.00
CA LYS A 82 -3.14 0.74 -14.34
C LYS A 82 -2.23 1.69 -15.11
N ARG A 83 -2.53 3.00 -15.10
CA ARG A 83 -1.70 4.00 -15.76
C ARG A 83 -0.27 4.03 -15.22
N ILE A 84 -0.10 3.92 -13.88
CA ILE A 84 1.23 3.85 -13.26
C ILE A 84 1.97 2.58 -13.70
N MET A 85 1.30 1.43 -13.74
CA MET A 85 1.89 0.18 -14.22
C MET A 85 2.31 0.27 -15.70
N ASP A 86 1.47 0.89 -16.54
CA ASP A 86 1.78 1.13 -17.95
C ASP A 86 3.04 2.02 -18.10
N LEU A 87 3.17 3.07 -17.28
CA LEU A 87 4.37 3.93 -17.26
C LEU A 87 5.61 3.16 -16.80
N ILE A 88 5.50 2.37 -15.74
CA ILE A 88 6.62 1.54 -15.27
C ILE A 88 7.10 0.62 -16.41
N LYS A 89 6.18 -0.03 -17.12
CA LYS A 89 6.51 -0.89 -18.25
C LYS A 89 7.11 -0.12 -19.43
N GLU A 90 6.63 1.09 -19.73
CA GLU A 90 7.14 1.98 -20.80
C GLU A 90 8.60 2.38 -20.54
N TYR A 91 8.89 2.83 -19.31
CA TYR A 91 10.22 3.33 -18.94
C TYR A 91 11.20 2.21 -18.58
N LEU A 92 10.72 1.10 -18.02
CA LEU A 92 11.52 -0.01 -17.49
C LEU A 92 11.08 -1.35 -18.10
N PRO A 93 11.33 -1.56 -19.44
CA PRO A 93 10.73 -2.66 -20.19
C PRO A 93 11.30 -4.05 -19.88
N TRP A 94 12.28 -4.15 -18.98
CA TRP A 94 12.93 -5.43 -18.65
C TRP A 94 12.20 -6.27 -17.61
N GLY A 95 10.98 -5.91 -17.24
CA GLY A 95 10.16 -6.62 -16.27
C GLY A 95 10.48 -6.21 -14.83
N VAL A 96 9.56 -5.46 -14.24
CA VAL A 96 9.67 -4.95 -12.87
C VAL A 96 8.45 -5.39 -12.10
N SER A 97 8.66 -6.04 -10.95
CA SER A 97 7.57 -6.30 -10.01
C SER A 97 7.28 -5.06 -9.16
N VAL A 98 6.03 -4.90 -8.75
CA VAL A 98 5.57 -3.73 -8.01
C VAL A 98 4.87 -4.15 -6.73
N GLY A 99 5.21 -3.51 -5.62
CA GLY A 99 4.52 -3.66 -4.34
C GLY A 99 4.19 -2.30 -3.74
N GLY A 100 3.48 -2.29 -2.63
CA GLY A 100 3.16 -1.07 -1.89
C GLY A 100 2.34 -1.35 -0.64
N TYR A 101 2.16 -0.31 0.17
CA TYR A 101 1.22 -0.40 1.27
C TYR A 101 -0.22 -0.22 0.79
N GLY A 102 -1.15 -0.75 1.58
CA GLY A 102 -2.58 -0.53 1.41
C GLY A 102 -3.31 -0.52 2.74
N ARG A 103 -4.42 0.17 2.79
CA ARG A 103 -5.45 -0.07 3.80
C ARG A 103 -6.40 -1.12 3.25
N VAL A 104 -6.91 -1.99 4.11
CA VAL A 104 -7.80 -3.07 3.66
C VAL A 104 -9.08 -2.53 3.01
N ASP A 105 -9.59 -1.40 3.51
CA ASP A 105 -10.76 -0.72 2.95
C ASP A 105 -10.53 -0.10 1.56
N SER A 106 -9.26 0.07 1.14
CA SER A 106 -8.91 0.53 -0.21
C SER A 106 -9.12 -0.53 -1.30
N VAL A 107 -9.33 -1.79 -0.91
CA VAL A 107 -9.71 -2.87 -1.83
C VAL A 107 -11.17 -2.73 -2.32
N LYS A 108 -12.05 -2.10 -1.51
CA LYS A 108 -13.49 -1.97 -1.79
C LYS A 108 -13.80 -1.36 -3.16
N ASN A 109 -12.96 -0.44 -3.63
CA ASN A 109 -13.17 0.30 -4.88
C ASN A 109 -12.64 -0.40 -6.14
N LYS A 110 -12.28 -1.68 -6.05
CA LYS A 110 -11.78 -2.48 -7.17
C LYS A 110 -12.57 -3.79 -7.28
N SER A 111 -12.90 -4.22 -8.50
CA SER A 111 -13.47 -5.55 -8.73
C SER A 111 -12.38 -6.63 -8.72
N VAL A 112 -12.80 -7.89 -8.62
CA VAL A 112 -11.90 -9.05 -8.73
C VAL A 112 -11.14 -9.06 -10.05
N GLU A 113 -11.82 -8.74 -11.16
CA GLU A 113 -11.21 -8.66 -12.49
C GLU A 113 -10.16 -7.55 -12.56
N GLN A 114 -10.41 -6.41 -11.92
CA GLN A 114 -9.45 -5.32 -11.84
C GLN A 114 -8.21 -5.71 -11.02
N LEU A 115 -8.40 -6.45 -9.93
CA LEU A 115 -7.31 -6.98 -9.12
C LEU A 115 -6.48 -8.00 -9.93
N LYS A 116 -7.14 -8.94 -10.64
CA LYS A 116 -6.46 -9.88 -11.55
C LYS A 116 -5.63 -9.17 -12.60
N SER A 117 -6.21 -8.13 -13.20
CA SER A 117 -5.50 -7.32 -14.20
C SER A 117 -4.26 -6.61 -13.63
N LEU A 118 -4.33 -6.04 -12.42
CA LEU A 118 -3.16 -5.43 -11.78
C LEU A 118 -2.08 -6.48 -11.49
N LYS A 119 -2.46 -7.67 -11.04
CA LYS A 119 -1.52 -8.78 -10.83
C LYS A 119 -0.80 -9.17 -12.12
N GLU A 120 -1.55 -9.34 -13.22
CA GLU A 120 -0.98 -9.68 -14.54
C GLU A 120 -0.02 -8.60 -15.05
N MET A 121 -0.23 -7.35 -14.65
CA MET A 121 0.69 -6.24 -14.95
C MET A 121 1.95 -6.22 -14.08
N GLY A 122 2.03 -7.09 -13.05
CA GLY A 122 3.17 -7.18 -12.15
C GLY A 122 3.01 -6.45 -10.80
N TYR A 123 1.80 -6.01 -10.45
CA TYR A 123 1.51 -5.56 -9.08
C TYR A 123 1.30 -6.80 -8.20
N ASP A 124 2.37 -7.27 -7.56
CA ASP A 124 2.42 -8.62 -7.01
C ASP A 124 2.28 -8.71 -5.48
N MET A 125 2.44 -7.60 -4.75
CA MET A 125 2.40 -7.62 -3.29
C MET A 125 1.81 -6.34 -2.70
N ILE A 126 0.82 -6.51 -1.82
CA ILE A 126 0.30 -5.42 -1.01
C ILE A 126 0.51 -5.75 0.46
N VAL A 127 0.98 -4.75 1.23
CA VAL A 127 1.20 -4.88 2.66
C VAL A 127 0.10 -4.11 3.39
N PHE A 128 -0.78 -4.85 4.07
CA PHE A 128 -1.90 -4.28 4.81
C PHE A 128 -1.58 -4.16 6.30
N GLY A 129 -1.65 -2.95 6.84
CA GLY A 129 -1.63 -2.73 8.28
C GLY A 129 -3.04 -2.97 8.84
N ILE A 130 -3.40 -4.19 9.21
CA ILE A 130 -4.69 -4.49 9.83
C ILE A 130 -4.69 -4.31 11.34
N GLU A 131 -3.54 -4.53 11.97
CA GLU A 131 -3.17 -4.28 13.36
C GLU A 131 -3.88 -5.18 14.37
N SER A 132 -5.17 -5.49 14.21
CA SER A 132 -5.98 -6.34 15.08
C SER A 132 -7.14 -6.95 14.31
N GLY A 133 -7.62 -8.11 14.75
CA GLY A 133 -8.92 -8.69 14.36
C GLY A 133 -10.04 -8.43 15.35
N ASP A 134 -9.79 -7.69 16.43
CA ASP A 134 -10.75 -7.34 17.46
C ASP A 134 -11.37 -5.97 17.20
N ASP A 135 -12.69 -5.92 17.01
CA ASP A 135 -13.42 -4.69 16.69
C ASP A 135 -13.29 -3.63 17.80
N ALA A 136 -13.25 -4.02 19.08
CA ALA A 136 -13.08 -3.07 20.18
C ALA A 136 -11.69 -2.39 20.13
N VAL A 137 -10.66 -3.14 19.73
CA VAL A 137 -9.31 -2.60 19.50
C VAL A 137 -9.27 -1.72 18.27
N LEU A 138 -9.89 -2.13 17.16
CA LEU A 138 -9.97 -1.35 15.92
C LEU A 138 -10.66 -0.01 16.15
N ASP A 139 -11.78 0.00 16.88
CA ASP A 139 -12.53 1.21 17.24
C ASP A 139 -11.71 2.11 18.17
N LYS A 140 -11.14 1.52 19.23
CA LYS A 140 -10.28 2.25 20.17
C LYS A 140 -9.12 2.92 19.47
N MET A 141 -8.53 2.27 18.46
CA MET A 141 -7.42 2.78 17.65
C MET A 141 -7.85 3.63 16.47
N ASN A 142 -9.16 3.78 16.28
CA ASN A 142 -9.74 4.57 15.18
C ASN A 142 -9.23 4.13 13.80
N LYS A 143 -9.26 2.83 13.54
CA LYS A 143 -8.84 2.26 12.24
C LYS A 143 -9.81 2.59 11.12
N GLY A 144 -11.11 2.77 11.43
CA GLY A 144 -12.16 3.14 10.48
C GLY A 144 -12.73 1.97 9.66
N TYR A 145 -12.49 0.73 10.11
CA TYR A 145 -13.09 -0.51 9.58
C TYR A 145 -13.08 -1.59 10.67
N HIS A 146 -13.83 -2.67 10.48
CA HIS A 146 -13.99 -3.78 11.42
C HIS A 146 -13.42 -5.10 10.85
N ALA A 147 -13.39 -6.14 11.70
CA ALA A 147 -12.88 -7.48 11.32
C ALA A 147 -13.64 -8.06 10.12
N SER A 148 -14.96 -7.85 10.04
CA SER A 148 -15.76 -8.28 8.89
C SER A 148 -15.29 -7.65 7.56
N ASP A 149 -14.94 -6.36 7.56
CA ASP A 149 -14.38 -5.69 6.39
C ASP A 149 -13.04 -6.31 5.98
N ILE A 150 -12.19 -6.65 6.98
CA ILE A 150 -10.89 -7.28 6.74
C ILE A 150 -11.10 -8.62 6.01
N VAL A 151 -11.96 -9.49 6.56
CA VAL A 151 -12.23 -10.82 5.98
C VAL A 151 -12.81 -10.68 4.57
N GLU A 152 -13.80 -9.80 4.37
CA GLU A 152 -14.43 -9.58 3.07
C GLU A 152 -13.40 -9.14 2.02
N GLN A 153 -12.58 -8.16 2.33
CA GLN A 153 -11.64 -7.61 1.35
C GLN A 153 -10.44 -8.53 1.09
N LEU A 154 -9.96 -9.27 2.09
CA LEU A 154 -8.92 -10.27 1.89
C LEU A 154 -9.42 -11.47 1.10
N SER A 155 -10.65 -11.94 1.34
CA SER A 155 -11.29 -12.99 0.51
C SER A 155 -11.37 -12.60 -0.96
N LYS A 156 -11.63 -11.31 -1.24
CA LYS A 156 -11.63 -10.76 -2.60
C LYS A 156 -10.22 -10.75 -3.21
N MET A 157 -9.18 -10.48 -2.40
CA MET A 157 -7.79 -10.58 -2.83
C MET A 157 -7.43 -12.05 -3.16
N ASP A 158 -7.86 -13.00 -2.33
CA ASP A 158 -7.66 -14.44 -2.55
C ASP A 158 -8.33 -14.91 -3.85
N GLU A 159 -9.58 -14.50 -4.10
CA GLU A 159 -10.30 -14.80 -5.34
C GLU A 159 -9.58 -14.24 -6.58
N ALA A 160 -8.96 -13.07 -6.45
CA ALA A 160 -8.12 -12.50 -7.49
C ALA A 160 -6.74 -13.17 -7.61
N GLY A 161 -6.36 -13.98 -6.63
CA GLY A 161 -5.04 -14.58 -6.50
C GLY A 161 -3.93 -13.56 -6.28
N MET A 162 -4.26 -12.36 -5.77
CA MET A 162 -3.29 -11.32 -5.42
C MET A 162 -2.50 -11.73 -4.19
N HIS A 163 -1.19 -11.52 -4.22
CA HIS A 163 -0.38 -11.73 -3.03
C HIS A 163 -0.47 -10.51 -2.09
N TYR A 164 -0.58 -10.80 -0.81
CA TYR A 164 -0.55 -9.76 0.22
C TYR A 164 0.12 -10.27 1.49
N SER A 165 0.55 -9.35 2.32
CA SER A 165 0.92 -9.62 3.70
C SER A 165 0.13 -8.72 4.64
N VAL A 166 -0.11 -9.19 5.86
CA VAL A 166 -0.83 -8.44 6.88
C VAL A 166 0.10 -8.17 8.06
N ILE A 167 -0.01 -6.98 8.61
CA ILE A 167 0.73 -6.56 9.81
C ILE A 167 -0.25 -6.55 10.97
N PHE A 168 0.10 -7.27 12.04
CA PHE A 168 -0.52 -7.17 13.35
C PHE A 168 0.41 -6.41 14.29
N LEU A 169 -0.14 -5.53 15.09
CA LEU A 169 0.64 -4.76 16.06
C LEU A 169 0.44 -5.35 17.45
N TYR A 170 1.40 -6.16 17.86
CA TYR A 170 1.36 -6.82 19.17
C TYR A 170 1.23 -5.82 20.32
N GLY A 171 0.37 -6.15 21.30
CA GLY A 171 0.15 -5.32 22.48
C GLY A 171 -0.78 -4.11 22.27
N LEU A 172 -1.34 -3.91 21.07
CA LEU A 172 -2.20 -2.78 20.77
C LEU A 172 -3.46 -2.70 21.66
N GLY A 173 -3.99 -3.86 22.08
CA GLY A 173 -5.12 -3.95 23.00
C GLY A 173 -4.82 -3.51 24.45
N GLY A 174 -3.53 -3.44 24.86
CA GLY A 174 -3.13 -3.15 26.23
C GLY A 174 -3.69 -4.20 27.21
N HIS A 175 -3.85 -3.81 28.47
CA HIS A 175 -4.43 -4.71 29.49
C HIS A 175 -5.94 -4.93 29.32
N GLU A 176 -6.65 -3.94 28.82
CA GLU A 176 -8.11 -3.95 28.74
C GLU A 176 -8.65 -4.90 27.65
N TYR A 177 -7.99 -4.93 26.49
CA TYR A 177 -8.42 -5.70 25.31
C TYR A 177 -7.41 -6.77 24.89
N GLY A 178 -6.37 -7.02 25.72
CA GLY A 178 -5.26 -7.88 25.33
C GLY A 178 -5.65 -9.32 24.98
N MET A 179 -6.65 -9.88 25.67
CA MET A 179 -7.14 -11.24 25.38
C MET A 179 -7.88 -11.32 24.03
N GLY A 180 -8.81 -10.39 23.76
CA GLY A 180 -9.51 -10.34 22.47
C GLY A 180 -8.57 -10.04 21.30
N HIS A 181 -7.53 -9.23 21.53
CA HIS A 181 -6.52 -8.94 20.52
C HIS A 181 -5.57 -10.12 20.24
N ALA A 182 -5.38 -11.02 21.23
CA ALA A 182 -4.45 -12.15 21.10
C ALA A 182 -5.10 -13.42 20.51
N VAL A 183 -6.42 -13.47 20.39
CA VAL A 183 -7.21 -14.57 19.82
C VAL A 183 -7.58 -14.27 18.39
#